data_e6171b9d61094de4e097b2c306eb32b0
#
_entry.id   e6171b9d61094de4e097b2c306eb32b0
#
_cell.length_a   1.000
_cell.length_b   1.000
_cell.length_c   1.000
_cell.angle_alpha   90.00
_cell.angle_beta   90.00
_cell.angle_gamma   90.00
#
_symmetry.space_group_name_H-M   'P 1'
#
loop_
_entity.id
_entity.type
_entity.pdbx_description
1 polymer ?
#
loop_
_entity_poly.entity_id
_entity_poly.type
_entity_poly.pdbx_seq_one_letter_code
_entity_poly.pdbx_strand_id
1 'polypeptide(L)'
;MNNYQITAWCSGFIRNQVQEGDLCIDATMGNGNDTLLLSSLCGSTGKVLAFDIQEQALNATRERLDTANAPDNYTLLLESHANMAQYAEPDSVNCIVFNFGYLPGGNHALATRGETSVQALSQALVLLKKGGMISLCIDSGGDSGFEERDQILAWLKQLDSHKYLVIKSEYYNRPNHPPIPVLVIKLS
;
A
#
# COMPACT_ATOMS: atom_id res chain seq x y z
N MET A 1 15.41 6.08 19.82
CA MET A 1 14.60 7.29 19.55
C MET A 1 13.39 6.85 18.73
N ASN A 2 12.17 7.15 19.18
CA ASN A 2 10.98 6.75 18.40
C ASN A 2 10.95 7.54 17.08
N ASN A 3 10.86 6.83 15.98
CA ASN A 3 10.74 7.46 14.66
C ASN A 3 9.26 7.76 14.38
N TYR A 4 8.89 9.04 14.38
CA TYR A 4 7.54 9.52 14.11
C TYR A 4 7.33 9.92 12.64
N GLN A 5 8.21 9.50 11.72
CA GLN A 5 7.95 9.63 10.30
C GLN A 5 6.71 8.83 9.90
N ILE A 6 5.94 9.33 8.94
CA ILE A 6 4.65 8.73 8.54
C ILE A 6 4.83 7.29 8.06
N THR A 7 5.87 7.03 7.27
CA THR A 7 6.20 5.67 6.80
C THR A 7 6.51 4.72 7.95
N ALA A 8 7.24 5.17 8.99
CA ALA A 8 7.50 4.37 10.18
C ALA A 8 6.23 4.15 11.01
N TRP A 9 5.33 5.12 11.05
CA TRP A 9 4.02 4.98 11.67
C TRP A 9 3.19 3.89 10.99
N CYS A 10 3.05 3.95 9.66
CA CYS A 10 2.37 2.91 8.88
C CYS A 10 3.02 1.53 9.07
N SER A 11 4.35 1.45 9.00
CA SER A 11 5.09 0.19 9.21
C SER A 11 4.82 -0.45 10.56
N GLY A 12 4.55 0.34 11.61
CA GLY A 12 4.18 -0.16 12.94
C GLY A 12 2.89 -0.97 12.91
N PHE A 13 1.87 -0.50 12.20
CA PHE A 13 0.60 -1.24 12.02
C PHE A 13 0.77 -2.46 11.14
N ILE A 14 1.55 -2.38 10.06
CA ILE A 14 1.85 -3.51 9.18
C ILE A 14 2.52 -4.64 9.97
N ARG A 15 3.51 -4.32 10.82
CA ARG A 15 4.20 -5.30 11.68
C ARG A 15 3.27 -5.99 12.68
N ASN A 16 2.25 -5.30 13.16
CA ASN A 16 1.27 -5.89 14.08
C ASN A 16 0.23 -6.74 13.36
N GLN A 17 -0.02 -6.46 12.08
CA GLN A 17 -1.05 -7.12 11.28
C GLN A 17 -0.55 -8.39 10.61
N VAL A 18 0.64 -8.33 10.00
CA VAL A 18 1.17 -9.41 9.15
C VAL A 18 1.84 -10.48 9.97
N GLN A 19 1.54 -11.73 9.65
CA GLN A 19 2.11 -12.92 10.29
C GLN A 19 2.77 -13.84 9.26
N GLU A 20 3.59 -14.74 9.73
CA GLU A 20 4.20 -15.77 8.88
C GLU A 20 3.11 -16.61 8.17
N GLY A 21 3.31 -16.85 6.88
CA GLY A 21 2.36 -17.57 6.04
C GLY A 21 1.29 -16.70 5.38
N ASP A 22 1.20 -15.41 5.70
CA ASP A 22 0.20 -14.52 5.09
C ASP A 22 0.47 -14.25 3.61
N LEU A 23 -0.62 -14.02 2.85
CA LEU A 23 -0.58 -13.38 1.54
C LEU A 23 -0.76 -11.87 1.71
N CYS A 24 0.20 -11.10 1.20
CA CYS A 24 0.19 -9.63 1.23
C CYS A 24 0.38 -9.04 -0.16
N ILE A 25 -0.07 -7.80 -0.32
CA ILE A 25 0.11 -7.02 -1.56
C ILE A 25 0.79 -5.69 -1.23
N ASP A 26 1.86 -5.37 -1.97
CA ASP A 26 2.39 -4.03 -2.10
C ASP A 26 1.89 -3.46 -3.43
N ALA A 27 0.90 -2.59 -3.37
CA ALA A 27 0.23 -2.07 -4.57
C ALA A 27 1.01 -0.93 -5.26
N THR A 28 2.08 -0.46 -4.64
CA THR A 28 2.93 0.66 -5.09
C THR A 28 4.38 0.41 -4.68
N MET A 29 5.01 -0.63 -5.25
CA MET A 29 6.29 -1.13 -4.74
C MET A 29 7.42 -0.09 -4.72
N GLY A 30 7.45 0.81 -5.68
CA GLY A 30 8.39 1.92 -5.74
C GLY A 30 9.85 1.47 -5.55
N ASN A 31 10.48 1.93 -4.48
CA ASN A 31 11.85 1.54 -4.12
C ASN A 31 11.92 0.28 -3.24
N GLY A 32 10.83 -0.47 -3.08
CA GLY A 32 10.79 -1.79 -2.44
C GLY A 32 10.87 -1.81 -0.90
N ASN A 33 10.66 -0.69 -0.23
CA ASN A 33 10.73 -0.65 1.24
C ASN A 33 9.62 -1.48 1.89
N ASP A 34 8.37 -1.30 1.45
CA ASP A 34 7.23 -2.03 1.98
C ASP A 34 7.20 -3.47 1.46
N THR A 35 7.62 -3.70 0.20
CA THR A 35 7.80 -5.06 -0.32
C THR A 35 8.78 -5.87 0.54
N LEU A 36 9.94 -5.30 0.89
CA LEU A 36 10.91 -5.95 1.77
C LEU A 36 10.35 -6.19 3.18
N LEU A 37 9.64 -5.21 3.74
CA LEU A 37 8.98 -5.35 5.03
C LEU A 37 7.99 -6.52 5.03
N LEU A 38 7.08 -6.55 4.05
CA LEU A 38 6.07 -7.60 3.90
C LEU A 38 6.71 -8.97 3.68
N SER A 39 7.72 -9.07 2.79
CA SER A 39 8.46 -10.31 2.54
C SER A 39 9.07 -10.86 3.82
N SER A 40 9.72 -9.99 4.61
CA SER A 40 10.34 -10.39 5.89
C SER A 40 9.33 -10.85 6.92
N LEU A 41 8.13 -10.24 6.98
CA LEU A 41 7.08 -10.58 7.94
C LEU A 41 6.31 -11.85 7.55
N CYS A 42 6.02 -12.01 6.26
CA CYS A 42 5.32 -13.21 5.73
C CYS A 42 6.18 -14.48 5.86
N GLY A 43 7.49 -14.34 5.94
CA GLY A 43 8.42 -15.46 6.05
C GLY A 43 8.39 -16.38 4.82
N SER A 44 9.10 -17.50 4.87
CA SER A 44 9.29 -18.40 3.72
C SER A 44 8.01 -19.13 3.28
N THR A 45 6.99 -19.17 4.13
CA THR A 45 5.69 -19.84 3.87
C THR A 45 4.61 -18.90 3.37
N GLY A 46 4.82 -17.58 3.47
CA GLY A 46 3.92 -16.56 2.97
C GLY A 46 4.21 -16.15 1.53
N LYS A 47 3.49 -15.12 1.07
CA LYS A 47 3.66 -14.60 -0.29
C LYS A 47 3.41 -13.10 -0.34
N VAL A 48 4.20 -12.39 -1.14
CA VAL A 48 4.02 -10.96 -1.46
C VAL A 48 3.84 -10.78 -2.96
N LEU A 49 2.78 -10.09 -3.37
CA LEU A 49 2.60 -9.60 -4.73
C LEU A 49 2.90 -8.10 -4.72
N ALA A 50 3.85 -7.65 -5.52
CA ALA A 50 4.26 -6.25 -5.56
C ALA A 50 4.06 -5.67 -6.96
N PHE A 51 3.35 -4.54 -7.04
CA PHE A 51 2.91 -3.90 -8.28
C PHE A 51 3.57 -2.54 -8.49
N ASP A 52 3.99 -2.27 -9.70
CA ASP A 52 4.31 -0.93 -10.18
C ASP A 52 4.23 -0.89 -11.72
N ILE A 53 3.95 0.27 -12.28
CA ILE A 53 3.92 0.48 -13.74
C ILE A 53 5.28 0.94 -14.30
N GLN A 54 6.25 1.24 -13.43
CA GLN A 54 7.57 1.73 -13.79
C GLN A 54 8.62 0.63 -13.68
N GLU A 55 9.31 0.33 -14.76
CA GLU A 55 10.42 -0.64 -14.79
C GLU A 55 11.54 -0.25 -13.81
N GLN A 56 11.77 1.04 -13.60
CA GLN A 56 12.71 1.54 -12.63
C GLN A 56 12.36 1.08 -11.21
N ALA A 57 11.09 1.11 -10.82
CA ALA A 57 10.61 0.64 -9.52
C ALA A 57 10.85 -0.87 -9.36
N LEU A 58 10.53 -1.66 -10.39
CA LEU A 58 10.75 -3.11 -10.38
C LEU A 58 12.24 -3.46 -10.19
N ASN A 59 13.12 -2.77 -10.88
CA ASN A 59 14.57 -3.00 -10.78
C ASN A 59 15.12 -2.58 -9.40
N ALA A 60 14.71 -1.40 -8.89
CA ALA A 60 15.11 -0.93 -7.56
C ALA A 60 14.62 -1.85 -6.44
N THR A 61 13.39 -2.35 -6.56
CA THR A 61 12.81 -3.30 -5.60
C THR A 61 13.57 -4.62 -5.62
N ARG A 62 13.88 -5.17 -6.80
CA ARG A 62 14.68 -6.41 -6.94
C ARG A 62 16.05 -6.26 -6.29
N GLU A 63 16.77 -5.19 -6.61
CA GLU A 63 18.10 -4.92 -6.04
C GLU A 63 18.04 -4.84 -4.50
N ARG A 64 17.00 -4.20 -3.96
CA ARG A 64 16.78 -4.09 -2.51
C ARG A 64 16.55 -5.44 -1.86
N LEU A 65 15.69 -6.28 -2.44
CA LEU A 65 15.37 -7.61 -1.92
C LEU A 65 16.60 -8.53 -1.97
N ASP A 66 17.33 -8.50 -3.08
CA ASP A 66 18.57 -9.27 -3.27
C ASP A 66 19.65 -8.85 -2.26
N THR A 67 19.86 -7.53 -2.09
CA THR A 67 20.84 -6.98 -1.14
C THR A 67 20.50 -7.34 0.31
N ALA A 68 19.22 -7.39 0.65
CA ALA A 68 18.74 -7.75 1.98
C ALA A 68 18.67 -9.27 2.21
N ASN A 69 18.98 -10.10 1.22
CA ASN A 69 18.77 -11.55 1.25
C ASN A 69 17.33 -11.90 1.69
N ALA A 70 16.35 -11.23 1.11
CA ALA A 70 14.92 -11.46 1.41
C ALA A 70 14.53 -12.91 1.08
N PRO A 71 13.54 -13.49 1.79
CA PRO A 71 12.98 -14.79 1.41
C PRO A 71 12.47 -14.79 -0.03
N ASP A 72 12.61 -15.92 -0.74
CA ASP A 72 12.06 -16.11 -2.10
C ASP A 72 10.53 -16.37 -2.04
N ASN A 73 9.80 -15.36 -1.57
CA ASN A 73 8.36 -15.40 -1.30
C ASN A 73 7.61 -14.26 -1.99
N TYR A 74 8.21 -13.58 -2.95
CA TYR A 74 7.63 -12.43 -3.63
C TYR A 74 7.50 -12.61 -5.14
N THR A 75 6.58 -11.87 -5.72
CA THR A 75 6.43 -11.74 -7.18
C THR A 75 6.35 -10.25 -7.51
N LEU A 76 7.30 -9.77 -8.30
CA LEU A 76 7.33 -8.38 -8.77
C LEU A 76 6.61 -8.29 -10.12
N LEU A 77 5.60 -7.43 -10.21
CA LEU A 77 4.70 -7.30 -11.34
C LEU A 77 4.83 -5.90 -11.94
N LEU A 78 5.28 -5.82 -13.19
CA LEU A 78 5.25 -4.58 -13.97
C LEU A 78 3.82 -4.39 -14.51
N GLU A 79 2.91 -4.04 -13.61
CA GLU A 79 1.48 -4.00 -13.86
C GLU A 79 0.80 -2.94 -13.00
N SER A 80 -0.31 -2.41 -13.47
CA SER A 80 -1.13 -1.49 -12.69
C SER A 80 -1.78 -2.18 -11.49
N HIS A 81 -1.70 -1.56 -10.33
CA HIS A 81 -2.43 -2.00 -9.14
C HIS A 81 -3.96 -2.06 -9.35
N ALA A 82 -4.48 -1.35 -10.36
CA ALA A 82 -5.90 -1.45 -10.74
C ALA A 82 -6.30 -2.83 -11.30
N ASN A 83 -5.32 -3.71 -11.58
CA ASN A 83 -5.55 -5.06 -12.09
C ASN A 83 -5.24 -6.16 -11.04
N MET A 84 -5.02 -5.78 -9.77
CA MET A 84 -4.58 -6.73 -8.73
C MET A 84 -5.53 -7.91 -8.50
N ALA A 85 -6.83 -7.76 -8.79
CA ALA A 85 -7.81 -8.84 -8.65
C ALA A 85 -7.57 -10.02 -9.61
N GLN A 86 -6.70 -9.88 -10.61
CA GLN A 86 -6.31 -10.99 -11.49
C GLN A 86 -5.25 -11.91 -10.87
N TYR A 87 -4.65 -11.53 -9.73
CA TYR A 87 -3.48 -12.18 -9.15
C TYR A 87 -3.73 -12.81 -7.78
N ALA A 88 -4.91 -12.60 -7.20
CA ALA A 88 -5.29 -13.18 -5.92
C ALA A 88 -6.79 -13.48 -5.88
N GLU A 89 -7.16 -14.46 -5.08
CA GLU A 89 -8.56 -14.84 -4.88
C GLU A 89 -9.26 -13.83 -3.94
N PRO A 90 -10.57 -13.62 -4.07
CA PRO A 90 -11.35 -12.86 -3.10
C PRO A 90 -11.14 -13.39 -1.67
N ASP A 91 -11.17 -12.49 -0.68
CA ASP A 91 -11.07 -12.81 0.76
C ASP A 91 -9.78 -13.58 1.15
N SER A 92 -8.70 -13.46 0.36
CA SER A 92 -7.45 -14.21 0.61
C SER A 92 -6.30 -13.38 1.17
N VAL A 93 -6.32 -12.06 0.98
CA VAL A 93 -5.19 -11.17 1.30
C VAL A 93 -5.31 -10.63 2.72
N ASN A 94 -4.25 -10.72 3.51
CA ASN A 94 -4.23 -10.22 4.89
C ASN A 94 -3.89 -8.74 5.02
N CYS A 95 -2.93 -8.27 4.22
CA CYS A 95 -2.48 -6.88 4.25
C CYS A 95 -2.23 -6.36 2.84
N ILE A 96 -2.75 -5.18 2.53
CA ILE A 96 -2.49 -4.48 1.27
C ILE A 96 -1.95 -3.10 1.60
N VAL A 97 -0.82 -2.73 0.98
CA VAL A 97 -0.16 -1.44 1.21
C VAL A 97 -0.24 -0.58 -0.03
N PHE A 98 -0.59 0.69 0.14
CA PHE A 98 -0.57 1.72 -0.88
C PHE A 98 0.18 2.95 -0.40
N ASN A 99 1.11 3.44 -1.21
CA ASN A 99 1.69 4.76 -1.07
C ASN A 99 1.30 5.57 -2.31
N PHE A 100 0.21 6.33 -2.20
CA PHE A 100 -0.26 7.18 -3.30
C PHE A 100 0.58 8.44 -3.40
N GLY A 101 0.93 8.80 -4.62
CA GLY A 101 1.80 9.92 -4.94
C GLY A 101 2.71 9.58 -6.12
N TYR A 102 3.94 10.06 -6.09
CA TYR A 102 4.93 9.80 -7.13
C TYR A 102 6.14 9.02 -6.60
N LEU A 103 6.78 8.27 -7.47
CA LEU A 103 8.02 7.57 -7.14
C LEU A 103 9.14 8.60 -6.91
N PRO A 104 9.76 8.67 -5.72
CA PRO A 104 10.90 9.54 -5.50
C PRO A 104 12.04 9.25 -6.48
N GLY A 105 12.42 10.26 -7.29
CA GLY A 105 13.40 10.12 -8.36
C GLY A 105 12.87 9.51 -9.66
N GLY A 106 11.59 9.19 -9.74
CA GLY A 106 10.92 8.68 -10.93
C GLY A 106 10.30 9.75 -11.81
N ASN A 107 9.54 9.32 -12.83
CA ASN A 107 8.83 10.22 -13.73
C ASN A 107 7.52 10.70 -13.08
N HIS A 108 7.45 11.97 -12.70
CA HIS A 108 6.29 12.60 -12.08
C HIS A 108 5.01 12.56 -12.97
N ALA A 109 5.14 12.43 -14.29
CA ALA A 109 4.00 12.26 -15.19
C ALA A 109 3.29 10.90 -15.04
N LEU A 110 3.93 9.94 -14.37
CA LEU A 110 3.43 8.60 -14.09
C LEU A 110 2.93 8.46 -12.63
N ALA A 111 2.61 9.56 -11.98
CA ALA A 111 1.98 9.52 -10.66
C ALA A 111 0.62 8.81 -10.71
N THR A 112 0.20 8.28 -9.57
CA THR A 112 -1.14 7.70 -9.42
C THR A 112 -2.22 8.77 -9.71
N ARG A 113 -3.41 8.32 -10.13
CA ARG A 113 -4.54 9.19 -10.45
C ARG A 113 -5.77 8.73 -9.69
N GLY A 114 -6.59 9.68 -9.23
CA GLY A 114 -7.71 9.38 -8.35
C GLY A 114 -8.66 8.29 -8.87
N GLU A 115 -8.97 8.25 -10.17
CA GLU A 115 -9.83 7.20 -10.75
C GLU A 115 -9.20 5.81 -10.65
N THR A 116 -7.93 5.67 -11.03
CA THR A 116 -7.20 4.39 -10.95
C THR A 116 -6.97 3.97 -9.50
N SER A 117 -6.76 4.93 -8.60
CA SER A 117 -6.57 4.69 -7.17
C SER A 117 -7.85 4.20 -6.51
N VAL A 118 -9.00 4.81 -6.80
CA VAL A 118 -10.31 4.34 -6.30
C VAL A 118 -10.67 2.97 -6.88
N GLN A 119 -10.38 2.72 -8.17
CA GLN A 119 -10.55 1.40 -8.76
C GLN A 119 -9.71 0.34 -8.04
N ALA A 120 -8.44 0.62 -7.80
CA ALA A 120 -7.54 -0.29 -7.10
C ALA A 120 -8.01 -0.55 -5.65
N LEU A 121 -8.43 0.48 -4.93
CA LEU A 121 -8.99 0.34 -3.59
C LEU A 121 -10.26 -0.50 -3.57
N SER A 122 -11.12 -0.37 -4.58
CA SER A 122 -12.32 -1.20 -4.70
C SER A 122 -11.98 -2.68 -4.90
N GLN A 123 -10.95 -2.98 -5.71
CA GLN A 123 -10.45 -4.35 -5.85
C GLN A 123 -9.79 -4.85 -4.57
N ALA A 124 -9.02 -4.00 -3.88
CA ALA A 124 -8.39 -4.34 -2.61
C ALA A 124 -9.41 -4.77 -1.56
N LEU A 125 -10.57 -4.11 -1.47
CA LEU A 125 -11.64 -4.52 -0.55
C LEU A 125 -12.21 -5.91 -0.86
N VAL A 126 -12.27 -6.30 -2.13
CA VAL A 126 -12.71 -7.63 -2.55
C VAL A 126 -11.68 -8.69 -2.13
N LEU A 127 -10.39 -8.40 -2.35
CA LEU A 127 -9.31 -9.34 -2.05
C LEU A 127 -9.03 -9.47 -0.55
N LEU A 128 -9.32 -8.42 0.23
CA LEU A 128 -9.02 -8.38 1.65
C LEU A 128 -9.84 -9.39 2.41
N LYS A 129 -9.20 -10.27 3.19
CA LYS A 129 -9.90 -11.22 4.08
C LYS A 129 -10.53 -10.51 5.28
N LYS A 130 -11.51 -11.12 5.92
CA LYS A 130 -12.05 -10.65 7.20
C LYS A 130 -10.93 -10.51 8.23
N GLY A 131 -10.89 -9.38 8.93
CA GLY A 131 -9.81 -9.00 9.85
C GLY A 131 -8.54 -8.51 9.15
N GLY A 132 -8.50 -8.53 7.81
CA GLY A 132 -7.39 -7.97 7.04
C GLY A 132 -7.37 -6.44 7.08
N MET A 133 -6.24 -5.87 6.69
CA MET A 133 -5.97 -4.44 6.75
C MET A 133 -5.44 -3.90 5.43
N ILE A 134 -5.97 -2.75 4.99
CA ILE A 134 -5.32 -1.91 3.99
C ILE A 134 -4.62 -0.76 4.71
N SER A 135 -3.33 -0.58 4.45
CA SER A 135 -2.53 0.55 4.92
C SER A 135 -2.31 1.53 3.78
N LEU A 136 -2.83 2.74 3.92
CA LEU A 136 -2.70 3.80 2.93
C LEU A 136 -1.79 4.90 3.47
N CYS A 137 -0.88 5.39 2.63
CA CYS A 137 -0.18 6.64 2.83
C CYS A 137 -0.54 7.54 1.64
N ILE A 138 -1.31 8.60 1.88
CA ILE A 138 -1.85 9.46 0.83
C ILE A 138 -1.04 10.76 0.81
N ASP A 139 -0.17 10.93 -0.17
CA ASP A 139 0.60 12.15 -0.37
C ASP A 139 -0.19 13.15 -1.22
N SER A 140 -0.05 14.44 -0.92
CA SER A 140 -0.65 15.55 -1.64
C SER A 140 0.37 16.27 -2.54
N GLY A 141 1.56 15.71 -2.75
CA GLY A 141 2.63 16.36 -3.52
C GLY A 141 2.30 16.48 -5.01
N GLY A 142 2.66 17.63 -5.60
CA GLY A 142 2.40 17.95 -7.01
C GLY A 142 0.99 18.49 -7.27
N ASP A 143 0.77 19.00 -8.49
CA ASP A 143 -0.46 19.73 -8.88
C ASP A 143 -1.71 18.85 -8.85
N SER A 144 -1.59 17.55 -9.16
CA SER A 144 -2.70 16.58 -9.17
C SER A 144 -2.88 15.82 -7.85
N GLY A 145 -1.94 15.91 -6.92
CA GLY A 145 -1.96 15.13 -5.66
C GLY A 145 -3.08 15.51 -4.72
N PHE A 146 -3.48 16.79 -4.71
CA PHE A 146 -4.61 17.25 -3.89
C PHE A 146 -5.95 16.69 -4.42
N GLU A 147 -6.15 16.62 -5.73
CA GLU A 147 -7.36 16.08 -6.33
C GLU A 147 -7.47 14.58 -6.06
N GLU A 148 -6.40 13.82 -6.27
CA GLU A 148 -6.35 12.39 -5.96
C GLU A 148 -6.64 12.13 -4.48
N ARG A 149 -5.99 12.86 -3.57
CA ARG A 149 -6.22 12.79 -2.12
C ARG A 149 -7.69 12.99 -1.77
N ASP A 150 -8.29 14.05 -2.30
CA ASP A 150 -9.67 14.42 -1.97
C ASP A 150 -10.67 13.38 -2.52
N GLN A 151 -10.42 12.82 -3.69
CA GLN A 151 -11.21 11.72 -4.26
C GLN A 151 -11.11 10.45 -3.40
N ILE A 152 -9.89 10.05 -3.00
CA ILE A 152 -9.69 8.88 -2.13
C ILE A 152 -10.38 9.08 -0.79
N LEU A 153 -10.19 10.23 -0.12
CA LEU A 153 -10.81 10.50 1.18
C LEU A 153 -12.34 10.55 1.11
N ALA A 154 -12.90 11.14 0.03
CA ALA A 154 -14.35 11.15 -0.18
C ALA A 154 -14.91 9.74 -0.39
N TRP A 155 -14.21 8.88 -1.14
CA TRP A 155 -14.59 7.49 -1.36
C TRP A 155 -14.51 6.68 -0.06
N LEU A 156 -13.43 6.79 0.70
CA LEU A 156 -13.25 6.09 1.99
C LEU A 156 -14.37 6.44 2.98
N LYS A 157 -14.84 7.69 2.99
CA LYS A 157 -15.91 8.14 3.88
C LYS A 157 -17.27 7.50 3.57
N GLN A 158 -17.46 6.98 2.36
CA GLN A 158 -18.71 6.35 1.91
C GLN A 158 -18.75 4.83 2.18
N LEU A 159 -17.65 4.23 2.65
CA LEU A 159 -17.62 2.81 2.95
C LEU A 159 -18.62 2.45 4.05
N ASP A 160 -19.29 1.31 3.87
CA ASP A 160 -20.22 0.76 4.84
C ASP A 160 -19.52 0.47 6.18
N SER A 161 -19.86 1.24 7.22
CA SER A 161 -19.25 1.13 8.55
C SER A 161 -19.55 -0.18 9.27
N HIS A 162 -20.52 -0.96 8.82
CA HIS A 162 -20.76 -2.32 9.33
C HIS A 162 -19.79 -3.34 8.76
N LYS A 163 -19.22 -3.04 7.58
CA LYS A 163 -18.27 -3.92 6.89
C LYS A 163 -16.82 -3.49 7.05
N TYR A 164 -16.58 -2.18 7.15
CA TYR A 164 -15.24 -1.62 7.16
C TYR A 164 -15.09 -0.56 8.25
N LEU A 165 -14.00 -0.65 9.02
CA LEU A 165 -13.55 0.42 9.89
C LEU A 165 -12.47 1.23 9.18
N VAL A 166 -12.68 2.54 9.04
CA VAL A 166 -11.69 3.45 8.44
C VAL A 166 -11.12 4.35 9.54
N ILE A 167 -9.82 4.33 9.70
CA ILE A 167 -9.08 5.15 10.68
C ILE A 167 -8.15 6.09 9.91
N LYS A 168 -8.43 7.39 9.95
CA LYS A 168 -7.57 8.44 9.38
C LYS A 168 -6.73 9.05 10.49
N SER A 169 -5.42 9.16 10.28
CA SER A 169 -4.48 9.86 11.16
C SER A 169 -3.88 11.07 10.46
N GLU A 170 -3.51 12.11 11.22
CA GLU A 170 -2.86 13.29 10.66
C GLU A 170 -1.89 13.93 11.65
N TYR A 171 -0.88 14.59 11.14
CA TYR A 171 -0.01 15.47 11.93
C TYR A 171 -0.66 16.83 12.09
N TYR A 172 -1.41 16.99 13.16
CA TYR A 172 -2.29 18.12 13.39
C TYR A 172 -1.62 19.50 13.33
N ASN A 173 -0.37 19.59 13.76
CA ASN A 173 0.39 20.86 13.86
C ASN A 173 1.55 20.98 12.86
N ARG A 174 1.58 20.15 11.81
CA ARG A 174 2.63 20.23 10.79
C ARG A 174 2.17 21.02 9.56
N PRO A 175 2.98 22.01 9.09
CA PRO A 175 2.71 22.71 7.84
C PRO A 175 2.98 21.81 6.61
N ASN A 176 2.67 22.33 5.44
CA ASN A 176 3.03 21.74 4.13
C ASN A 176 2.34 20.39 3.81
N HIS A 177 1.14 20.19 4.35
CA HIS A 177 0.28 19.03 4.00
C HIS A 177 1.02 17.70 3.98
N PRO A 178 1.56 17.23 5.12
CA PRO A 178 2.25 15.95 5.17
C PRO A 178 1.31 14.83 4.71
N PRO A 179 1.84 13.69 4.21
CA PRO A 179 1.03 12.56 3.81
C PRO A 179 0.09 12.10 4.93
N ILE A 180 -1.09 11.61 4.54
CA ILE A 180 -2.16 11.21 5.45
C ILE A 180 -2.17 9.68 5.56
N PRO A 181 -1.81 9.10 6.73
CA PRO A 181 -1.99 7.68 6.98
C PRO A 181 -3.47 7.34 7.16
N VAL A 182 -3.93 6.30 6.47
CA VAL A 182 -5.28 5.75 6.66
C VAL A 182 -5.20 4.24 6.76
N LEU A 183 -5.92 3.66 7.70
CA LEU A 183 -6.11 2.21 7.82
C LEU A 183 -7.57 1.87 7.48
N VAL A 184 -7.77 0.81 6.69
CA VAL A 184 -9.08 0.22 6.45
C VAL A 184 -9.04 -1.22 6.94
N ILE A 185 -9.91 -1.56 7.88
CA ILE A 185 -10.01 -2.92 8.44
C ILE A 185 -11.33 -3.55 7.96
N LYS A 186 -11.27 -4.74 7.39
CA LYS A 186 -12.48 -5.49 7.02
C LYS A 186 -13.07 -6.20 8.24
N LEU A 187 -14.30 -5.83 8.63
CA LEU A 187 -14.98 -6.35 9.82
C LEU A 187 -15.81 -7.62 9.51
N SER A 188 -16.32 -7.73 8.30
CA SER A 188 -17.19 -8.83 7.88
C SER A 188 -17.03 -9.18 6.40
#